data_4aa7aa78e53953c68daf5dc0ced0c1d3
#
_entry.id   4aa7aa78e53953c68daf5dc0ced0c1d3
#
_cell.length_a   1.000
_cell.length_b   1.000
_cell.length_c   1.000
_cell.angle_alpha   90.00
_cell.angle_beta   90.00
_cell.angle_gamma   90.00
#
_symmetry.space_group_name_H-M   'P 1'
#
loop_
_entity.id
_entity.type
_entity.pdbx_description
1 polymer ?
#
loop_
_entity_poly.entity_id
_entity_poly.type
_entity_poly.pdbx_seq_one_letter_code
_entity_poly.pdbx_strand_id
1 'polypeptide(L)'
;MKICVYAICKNEEKFVKKWYESMKEADEIYVLDTGSTDNTIKLLEECNVHVKSEVINPWRFDVARNKSLEMIPDDVDICVCTDLDEVFLPGWRKILEDNYKPNNRVYYTYNWHINEKGEGDVTFLLNNIHPRKNYYWLHPVHEVLTCKTKEISITLPNIILNHYPDKNKSRSSYLPLLELSVKEDPLDDRNMHYLGREYMYYHKWEECINTLKKHLSLKSATWNLERAASMRFIARSYLNLNNQTEAEYWYKLAIKEAPEIREAYTELAILYHNQKKYLDSIYYFLKALIIKDKNLIYINEIFCYDGTIEDIMSLNYYYLNLFDESLFYINKALKYNSNDKRLIENKKIIESKIWQIRTKVL
;
A
#
# COMPACT_ATOMS: atom_id res chain seq x y z
N MET A 1 14.64 -29.02 8.58
CA MET A 1 14.32 -28.01 7.55
C MET A 1 15.32 -26.88 7.69
N LYS A 2 16.07 -26.58 6.63
CA LYS A 2 17.07 -25.50 6.62
C LYS A 2 16.42 -24.24 6.02
N ILE A 3 16.40 -23.16 6.80
CA ILE A 3 15.76 -21.88 6.43
C ILE A 3 16.84 -20.81 6.34
N CYS A 4 16.90 -20.11 5.20
CA CYS A 4 17.82 -18.99 5.02
C CYS A 4 17.05 -17.69 4.71
N VAL A 5 17.47 -16.62 5.37
CA VAL A 5 17.02 -15.26 5.04
C VAL A 5 17.98 -14.67 4.01
N TYR A 6 17.45 -13.89 3.05
CA TYR A 6 18.27 -13.13 2.13
C TYR A 6 17.71 -11.73 1.90
N ALA A 7 18.61 -10.79 1.69
CA ALA A 7 18.25 -9.39 1.49
C ALA A 7 19.23 -8.69 0.53
N ILE A 8 18.82 -7.53 0.03
CA ILE A 8 19.70 -6.54 -0.59
C ILE A 8 19.75 -5.32 0.31
N CYS A 9 20.87 -4.60 0.34
CA CYS A 9 20.97 -3.37 1.12
C CYS A 9 21.81 -2.29 0.44
N LYS A 10 21.60 -1.06 0.86
CA LYS A 10 22.47 0.10 0.58
C LYS A 10 22.20 1.20 1.60
N ASN A 11 23.21 1.51 2.44
CA ASN A 11 23.13 2.56 3.47
C ASN A 11 21.97 2.35 4.44
N GLU A 12 21.97 1.21 5.15
CA GLU A 12 20.91 0.78 6.07
C GLU A 12 21.41 0.60 7.51
N GLU A 13 22.53 1.23 7.91
CA GLU A 13 23.17 1.02 9.20
C GLU A 13 22.22 1.08 10.41
N LYS A 14 21.22 1.98 10.35
CA LYS A 14 20.25 2.18 11.43
C LYS A 14 19.28 1.02 11.64
N PHE A 15 19.09 0.18 10.61
CA PHE A 15 18.13 -0.94 10.66
C PHE A 15 18.80 -2.26 10.98
N VAL A 16 20.09 -2.44 10.68
CA VAL A 16 20.81 -3.71 10.76
C VAL A 16 20.54 -4.47 12.06
N LYS A 17 20.72 -3.85 13.22
CA LYS A 17 20.57 -4.53 14.52
C LYS A 17 19.15 -5.04 14.75
N LYS A 18 18.15 -4.19 14.53
CA LYS A 18 16.75 -4.55 14.74
C LYS A 18 16.29 -5.62 13.77
N TRP A 19 16.69 -5.51 12.51
CA TRP A 19 16.43 -6.49 11.47
C TRP A 19 17.05 -7.85 11.82
N TYR A 20 18.35 -7.87 12.11
CA TYR A 20 19.07 -9.09 12.48
C TYR A 20 18.42 -9.81 13.67
N GLU A 21 18.04 -9.10 14.73
CA GLU A 21 17.39 -9.68 15.90
C GLU A 21 16.11 -10.45 15.55
N SER A 22 15.37 -10.02 14.53
CA SER A 22 14.17 -10.71 14.07
C SER A 22 14.46 -11.84 13.07
N MET A 23 15.57 -11.76 12.33
CA MET A 23 15.95 -12.76 11.32
C MET A 23 16.81 -13.90 11.86
N LYS A 24 17.41 -13.77 13.05
CA LYS A 24 18.30 -14.77 13.67
C LYS A 24 17.61 -16.08 14.06
N GLU A 25 16.28 -16.17 13.90
CA GLU A 25 15.58 -17.46 13.98
C GLU A 25 15.88 -18.36 12.76
N ALA A 26 16.37 -17.82 11.63
CA ALA A 26 16.84 -18.59 10.50
C ALA A 26 18.17 -19.30 10.80
N ASP A 27 18.51 -20.32 10.00
CA ASP A 27 19.78 -21.05 10.16
C ASP A 27 20.97 -20.23 9.63
N GLU A 28 20.77 -19.48 8.52
CA GLU A 28 21.78 -18.64 7.90
C GLU A 28 21.14 -17.38 7.30
N ILE A 29 21.92 -16.30 7.24
CA ILE A 29 21.47 -15.01 6.70
C ILE A 29 22.48 -14.52 5.66
N TYR A 30 21.99 -14.14 4.48
CA TYR A 30 22.77 -13.67 3.33
C TYR A 30 22.34 -12.27 2.92
N VAL A 31 23.28 -11.35 2.75
CA VAL A 31 22.98 -9.98 2.31
C VAL A 31 23.90 -9.59 1.16
N LEU A 32 23.28 -9.16 0.06
CA LEU A 32 24.01 -8.49 -1.03
C LEU A 32 24.02 -6.98 -0.76
N ASP A 33 25.17 -6.45 -0.41
CA ASP A 33 25.39 -5.00 -0.35
C ASP A 33 25.59 -4.44 -1.76
N THR A 34 24.81 -3.41 -2.11
CA THR A 34 24.82 -2.83 -3.45
C THR A 34 25.59 -1.50 -3.52
N GLY A 35 26.53 -1.30 -2.59
CA GLY A 35 27.44 -0.15 -2.56
C GLY A 35 27.15 0.81 -1.42
N SER A 36 27.06 0.29 -0.19
CA SER A 36 26.97 1.12 1.02
C SER A 36 28.26 1.91 1.27
N THR A 37 28.11 3.09 1.83
CA THR A 37 29.20 4.00 2.21
C THR A 37 29.20 4.34 3.70
N ASP A 38 28.20 3.83 4.44
CA ASP A 38 28.04 3.93 5.89
C ASP A 38 28.55 2.66 6.59
N ASN A 39 28.18 2.44 7.86
CA ASN A 39 28.61 1.27 8.62
C ASN A 39 27.77 0.00 8.37
N THR A 40 26.90 -0.05 7.36
CA THR A 40 26.00 -1.18 7.08
C THR A 40 26.76 -2.50 7.02
N ILE A 41 27.79 -2.60 6.18
CA ILE A 41 28.58 -3.84 5.99
C ILE A 41 29.20 -4.27 7.32
N LYS A 42 29.90 -3.36 8.02
CA LYS A 42 30.55 -3.64 9.28
C LYS A 42 29.56 -4.20 10.32
N LEU A 43 28.39 -3.59 10.45
CA LEU A 43 27.37 -4.03 11.41
C LEU A 43 26.77 -5.40 11.05
N LEU A 44 26.62 -5.71 9.76
CA LEU A 44 26.17 -7.03 9.30
C LEU A 44 27.22 -8.11 9.61
N GLU A 45 28.51 -7.83 9.37
CA GLU A 45 29.62 -8.74 9.68
C GLU A 45 29.74 -8.99 11.19
N GLU A 46 29.58 -7.96 12.03
CA GLU A 46 29.54 -8.09 13.49
C GLU A 46 28.39 -9.01 13.97
N CYS A 47 27.32 -9.13 13.18
CA CYS A 47 26.19 -10.03 13.41
C CYS A 47 26.41 -11.45 12.81
N ASN A 48 27.58 -11.76 12.25
CA ASN A 48 27.86 -13.02 11.54
C ASN A 48 26.95 -13.28 10.33
N VAL A 49 26.50 -12.22 9.65
CA VAL A 49 25.74 -12.30 8.39
C VAL A 49 26.73 -12.55 7.23
N HIS A 50 26.37 -13.41 6.29
CA HIS A 50 27.14 -13.61 5.06
C HIS A 50 26.93 -12.44 4.12
N VAL A 51 27.90 -11.52 4.04
CA VAL A 51 27.82 -10.31 3.22
C VAL A 51 28.66 -10.46 1.95
N LYS A 52 28.10 -10.11 0.81
CA LYS A 52 28.81 -9.88 -0.45
C LYS A 52 28.52 -8.48 -0.93
N SER A 53 29.56 -7.74 -1.34
CA SER A 53 29.40 -6.41 -1.94
C SER A 53 29.51 -6.48 -3.45
N GLU A 54 28.52 -5.96 -4.16
CA GLU A 54 28.50 -5.89 -5.62
C GLU A 54 27.64 -4.72 -6.13
N VAL A 55 28.26 -3.76 -6.79
CA VAL A 55 27.51 -2.63 -7.38
C VAL A 55 26.81 -3.07 -8.66
N ILE A 56 25.48 -2.87 -8.71
CA ILE A 56 24.66 -3.17 -9.87
C ILE A 56 24.57 -1.93 -10.76
N ASN A 57 25.05 -2.05 -12.00
CA ASN A 57 25.02 -0.95 -12.97
C ASN A 57 24.68 -1.46 -14.39
N PRO A 58 23.60 -0.98 -15.04
CA PRO A 58 22.60 -0.04 -14.48
C PRO A 58 21.82 -0.68 -13.31
N TRP A 59 21.33 0.18 -12.39
CA TRP A 59 20.59 -0.28 -11.24
C TRP A 59 19.28 -0.96 -11.64
N ARG A 60 19.02 -2.17 -11.08
CA ARG A 60 17.76 -2.93 -11.21
C ARG A 60 17.56 -3.74 -9.94
N PHE A 61 16.35 -3.69 -9.38
CA PHE A 61 16.03 -4.48 -8.19
C PHE A 61 16.02 -5.98 -8.46
N ASP A 62 15.43 -6.44 -9.56
CA ASP A 62 15.39 -7.86 -9.92
C ASP A 62 16.79 -8.48 -10.06
N VAL A 63 17.72 -7.77 -10.68
CA VAL A 63 19.12 -8.23 -10.79
C VAL A 63 19.76 -8.34 -9.41
N ALA A 64 19.60 -7.34 -8.56
CA ALA A 64 20.14 -7.37 -7.19
C ALA A 64 19.53 -8.52 -6.37
N ARG A 65 18.21 -8.69 -6.41
CA ARG A 65 17.51 -9.78 -5.71
C ARG A 65 17.93 -11.17 -6.23
N ASN A 66 18.06 -11.35 -7.53
CA ASN A 66 18.54 -12.63 -8.08
C ASN A 66 19.95 -12.94 -7.63
N LYS A 67 20.86 -11.96 -7.65
CA LYS A 67 22.24 -12.14 -7.14
C LYS A 67 22.28 -12.44 -5.64
N SER A 68 21.39 -11.84 -4.84
CA SER A 68 21.30 -12.19 -3.41
C SER A 68 20.74 -13.60 -3.20
N LEU A 69 19.78 -14.03 -4.00
CA LEU A 69 19.25 -15.40 -4.00
C LEU A 69 20.30 -16.43 -4.44
N GLU A 70 21.17 -16.10 -5.39
CA GLU A 70 22.29 -16.96 -5.86
C GLU A 70 23.33 -17.23 -4.77
N MET A 71 23.44 -16.36 -3.74
CA MET A 71 24.34 -16.58 -2.61
C MET A 71 23.91 -17.74 -1.72
N ILE A 72 22.62 -18.10 -1.72
CA ILE A 72 22.05 -19.13 -0.84
C ILE A 72 22.45 -20.52 -1.36
N PRO A 73 22.97 -21.41 -0.51
CA PRO A 73 23.33 -22.79 -0.86
C PRO A 73 22.12 -23.59 -1.40
N ASP A 74 22.43 -24.60 -2.24
CA ASP A 74 21.39 -25.42 -2.89
C ASP A 74 20.72 -26.44 -1.96
N ASP A 75 21.29 -26.68 -0.77
CA ASP A 75 20.77 -27.57 0.27
C ASP A 75 19.73 -26.90 1.19
N VAL A 76 19.42 -25.62 0.95
CA VAL A 76 18.40 -24.86 1.68
C VAL A 76 17.01 -25.28 1.23
N ASP A 77 16.13 -25.52 2.19
CA ASP A 77 14.73 -25.89 1.92
C ASP A 77 13.87 -24.66 1.61
N ILE A 78 14.03 -23.60 2.42
CA ILE A 78 13.20 -22.39 2.37
C ILE A 78 14.07 -21.14 2.38
N CYS A 79 13.75 -20.24 1.47
CA CYS A 79 14.30 -18.89 1.37
C CYS A 79 13.27 -17.87 1.84
N VAL A 80 13.70 -16.89 2.63
CA VAL A 80 12.89 -15.79 3.15
C VAL A 80 13.51 -14.48 2.68
N CYS A 81 12.86 -13.77 1.77
CA CYS A 81 13.33 -12.47 1.29
C CYS A 81 12.71 -11.34 2.11
N THR A 82 13.56 -10.43 2.59
CA THR A 82 13.14 -9.23 3.32
C THR A 82 13.99 -8.03 2.93
N ASP A 83 13.54 -6.83 3.29
CA ASP A 83 14.34 -5.61 3.32
C ASP A 83 14.84 -5.35 4.75
N LEU A 84 15.91 -4.55 4.92
CA LEU A 84 16.49 -4.31 6.25
C LEU A 84 15.59 -3.43 7.15
N ASP A 85 14.64 -2.73 6.59
CA ASP A 85 13.62 -1.96 7.32
C ASP A 85 12.37 -2.78 7.67
N GLU A 86 12.44 -4.12 7.51
CA GLU A 86 11.36 -5.06 7.82
C GLU A 86 11.71 -5.95 9.01
N VAL A 87 10.76 -6.23 9.89
CA VAL A 87 10.98 -6.96 11.14
C VAL A 87 9.87 -7.97 11.37
N PHE A 88 10.19 -9.25 11.43
CA PHE A 88 9.24 -10.28 11.84
C PHE A 88 8.92 -10.20 13.34
N LEU A 89 7.67 -10.52 13.68
CA LEU A 89 7.33 -10.82 15.06
C LEU A 89 7.96 -12.16 15.48
N PRO A 90 8.38 -12.30 16.77
CA PRO A 90 9.03 -13.51 17.25
C PRO A 90 8.21 -14.78 17.05
N GLY A 91 8.89 -15.91 16.80
CA GLY A 91 8.28 -17.23 16.63
C GLY A 91 7.82 -17.53 15.20
N TRP A 92 8.14 -16.69 14.21
CA TRP A 92 7.80 -16.92 12.81
C TRP A 92 8.37 -18.23 12.26
N ARG A 93 9.60 -18.59 12.65
CA ARG A 93 10.22 -19.86 12.29
C ARG A 93 9.40 -21.05 12.78
N LYS A 94 8.99 -21.06 14.04
CA LYS A 94 8.22 -22.15 14.63
C LYS A 94 6.88 -22.33 13.91
N ILE A 95 6.18 -21.22 13.60
CA ILE A 95 4.93 -21.26 12.83
C ILE A 95 5.17 -21.87 11.45
N LEU A 96 6.27 -21.48 10.79
CA LEU A 96 6.64 -22.01 9.49
C LEU A 96 6.94 -23.51 9.55
N GLU A 97 7.79 -23.97 10.49
CA GLU A 97 8.15 -25.38 10.68
C GLU A 97 6.93 -26.28 10.94
N ASP A 98 5.99 -25.81 11.75
CA ASP A 98 4.79 -26.59 12.14
C ASP A 98 3.78 -26.73 10.99
N ASN A 99 3.78 -25.81 10.01
CA ASN A 99 2.74 -25.73 9.00
C ASN A 99 3.22 -25.86 7.56
N TYR A 100 4.54 -25.76 7.31
CA TYR A 100 5.09 -25.78 5.97
C TYR A 100 4.90 -27.14 5.29
N LYS A 101 4.54 -27.09 4.02
CA LYS A 101 4.51 -28.24 3.14
C LYS A 101 5.57 -28.06 2.04
N PRO A 102 6.35 -29.09 1.70
CA PRO A 102 7.38 -28.99 0.67
C PRO A 102 6.87 -28.38 -0.63
N ASN A 103 7.69 -27.55 -1.26
CA ASN A 103 7.42 -26.84 -2.51
C ASN A 103 6.27 -25.80 -2.45
N ASN A 104 5.80 -25.42 -1.26
CA ASN A 104 4.82 -24.36 -1.15
C ASN A 104 5.47 -22.99 -1.00
N ARG A 105 4.91 -22.00 -1.71
CA ARG A 105 5.12 -20.58 -1.42
C ARG A 105 4.20 -20.16 -0.28
N VAL A 106 4.68 -19.32 0.63
CA VAL A 106 3.92 -18.93 1.82
C VAL A 106 3.45 -17.49 1.73
N TYR A 107 2.14 -17.32 1.85
CA TYR A 107 1.53 -16.02 2.08
C TYR A 107 1.44 -15.74 3.58
N TYR A 108 1.85 -14.53 4.00
CA TYR A 108 1.89 -14.10 5.39
C TYR A 108 1.44 -12.65 5.54
N THR A 109 1.12 -12.23 6.76
CA THR A 109 0.64 -10.89 7.05
C THR A 109 1.79 -9.88 6.96
N TYR A 110 1.61 -8.84 6.17
CA TYR A 110 2.53 -7.72 6.05
C TYR A 110 1.87 -6.41 6.48
N ASN A 111 2.43 -5.79 7.51
CA ASN A 111 2.02 -4.49 8.00
C ASN A 111 2.86 -3.41 7.31
N TRP A 112 2.32 -2.84 6.21
CA TRP A 112 2.95 -1.76 5.45
C TRP A 112 3.08 -0.48 6.26
N HIS A 113 2.05 -0.16 7.04
CA HIS A 113 2.04 0.96 7.97
C HIS A 113 1.60 0.48 9.35
N ILE A 114 2.26 1.00 10.36
CA ILE A 114 2.01 0.69 11.77
C ILE A 114 1.62 2.00 12.46
N ASN A 115 0.50 2.01 13.15
CA ASN A 115 0.00 3.16 13.90
C ASN A 115 0.83 3.40 15.18
N GLU A 116 0.55 4.50 15.88
CA GLU A 116 1.24 4.88 17.12
C GLU A 116 1.09 3.85 18.26
N LYS A 117 0.10 2.95 18.18
CA LYS A 117 -0.12 1.87 19.14
C LYS A 117 0.67 0.60 18.81
N GLY A 118 1.39 0.60 17.67
CA GLY A 118 2.13 -0.57 17.21
C GLY A 118 1.28 -1.60 16.43
N GLU A 119 0.06 -1.24 16.03
CA GLU A 119 -0.85 -2.11 15.26
C GLU A 119 -0.77 -1.78 13.78
N GLY A 120 -0.90 -2.80 12.91
CA GLY A 120 -0.98 -2.59 11.47
C GLY A 120 -2.31 -1.93 11.08
N ASP A 121 -2.26 -0.78 10.45
CA ASP A 121 -3.44 -0.08 9.90
C ASP A 121 -3.53 -0.14 8.38
N VAL A 122 -2.39 -0.37 7.69
CA VAL A 122 -2.35 -0.78 6.28
C VAL A 122 -1.71 -2.16 6.20
N THR A 123 -2.53 -3.18 6.06
CA THR A 123 -2.13 -4.60 6.13
C THR A 123 -2.59 -5.36 4.90
N PHE A 124 -1.73 -6.23 4.36
CA PHE A 124 -2.06 -7.16 3.27
C PHE A 124 -1.20 -8.43 3.34
N LEU A 125 -1.47 -9.40 2.47
CA LEU A 125 -0.67 -10.61 2.39
C LEU A 125 0.53 -10.41 1.46
N LEU A 126 1.73 -10.72 1.96
CA LEU A 126 2.98 -10.79 1.20
C LEU A 126 3.40 -12.25 1.03
N ASN A 127 4.22 -12.57 0.01
CA ASN A 127 4.52 -13.94 -0.35
C ASN A 127 6.00 -14.18 -0.72
N ASN A 128 6.91 -13.54 0.01
CA ASN A 128 8.37 -13.62 -0.22
C ASN A 128 9.06 -14.75 0.57
N ILE A 129 8.29 -15.72 1.07
CA ILE A 129 8.81 -16.98 1.65
C ILE A 129 8.55 -18.09 0.63
N HIS A 130 9.61 -18.76 0.16
CA HIS A 130 9.53 -19.67 -0.97
C HIS A 130 10.59 -20.79 -0.91
N PRO A 131 10.39 -21.91 -1.65
CA PRO A 131 11.43 -22.93 -1.85
C PRO A 131 12.67 -22.34 -2.50
N ARG A 132 13.86 -22.93 -2.21
CA ARG A 132 15.13 -22.49 -2.80
C ARG A 132 15.16 -22.64 -4.33
N LYS A 133 14.52 -23.66 -4.88
CA LYS A 133 14.58 -23.99 -6.31
C LYS A 133 13.41 -23.45 -7.11
N ASN A 134 13.64 -23.15 -8.38
CA ASN A 134 12.64 -22.71 -9.37
C ASN A 134 12.10 -21.31 -9.21
N TYR A 135 12.64 -20.49 -8.32
CA TYR A 135 12.22 -19.11 -8.12
C TYR A 135 13.26 -18.13 -8.62
N TYR A 136 12.80 -16.98 -9.09
CA TYR A 136 13.61 -15.87 -9.55
C TYR A 136 12.80 -14.57 -9.52
N TRP A 137 13.48 -13.44 -9.50
CA TRP A 137 12.86 -12.12 -9.50
C TRP A 137 12.79 -11.53 -10.89
N LEU A 138 11.67 -10.87 -11.22
CA LEU A 138 11.43 -10.16 -12.47
C LEU A 138 11.09 -8.70 -12.18
N HIS A 139 11.33 -7.87 -13.17
CA HIS A 139 11.08 -6.44 -13.27
C HIS A 139 12.10 -5.55 -12.55
N PRO A 140 12.53 -4.46 -13.23
CA PRO A 140 13.54 -3.53 -12.71
C PRO A 140 13.16 -2.84 -11.40
N VAL A 141 11.86 -2.70 -11.15
CA VAL A 141 11.25 -2.13 -9.94
C VAL A 141 9.88 -2.75 -9.69
N HIS A 142 9.40 -2.73 -8.45
CA HIS A 142 8.22 -3.49 -8.03
C HIS A 142 8.35 -4.96 -8.44
N GLU A 143 9.53 -5.47 -8.24
CA GLU A 143 9.94 -6.79 -8.65
C GLU A 143 9.03 -7.87 -8.06
N VAL A 144 8.80 -8.89 -8.85
CA VAL A 144 7.92 -10.01 -8.52
C VAL A 144 8.72 -11.28 -8.42
N LEU A 145 8.57 -11.99 -7.32
CA LEU A 145 9.09 -13.34 -7.19
C LEU A 145 8.25 -14.29 -8.05
N THR A 146 8.89 -14.92 -9.02
CA THR A 146 8.24 -15.76 -10.05
C THR A 146 8.72 -17.20 -9.94
N CYS A 147 7.84 -18.17 -10.19
CA CYS A 147 8.16 -19.59 -10.21
C CYS A 147 8.21 -20.12 -11.66
N LYS A 148 9.26 -20.90 -12.00
CA LYS A 148 9.43 -21.54 -13.32
C LYS A 148 8.47 -22.71 -13.56
N THR A 149 7.86 -23.24 -12.50
CA THR A 149 6.97 -24.40 -12.55
C THR A 149 5.60 -24.05 -12.00
N LYS A 150 4.65 -24.99 -12.00
CA LYS A 150 3.35 -24.78 -11.36
C LYS A 150 3.54 -24.53 -9.86
N GLU A 151 3.15 -23.36 -9.41
CA GLU A 151 3.25 -22.94 -8.02
C GLU A 151 2.11 -23.53 -7.17
N ILE A 152 2.46 -23.92 -5.95
CA ILE A 152 1.52 -24.29 -4.88
C ILE A 152 1.78 -23.33 -3.73
N SER A 153 0.73 -22.84 -3.10
CA SER A 153 0.86 -21.88 -2.00
C SER A 153 0.03 -22.27 -0.79
N ILE A 154 0.48 -21.78 0.37
CA ILE A 154 -0.26 -21.84 1.63
C ILE A 154 -0.31 -20.43 2.26
N THR A 155 -1.30 -20.20 3.11
CA THR A 155 -1.42 -18.93 3.83
C THR A 155 -1.23 -19.17 5.33
N LEU A 156 -0.26 -18.47 5.92
CA LEU A 156 0.07 -18.51 7.35
C LEU A 156 -0.03 -17.10 7.94
N PRO A 157 -1.24 -16.60 8.23
CA PRO A 157 -1.47 -15.21 8.61
C PRO A 157 -0.88 -14.85 9.97
N ASN A 158 -0.54 -15.83 10.79
CA ASN A 158 0.11 -15.63 12.09
C ASN A 158 1.63 -15.34 11.97
N ILE A 159 2.23 -15.53 10.80
CA ILE A 159 3.53 -14.95 10.48
C ILE A 159 3.30 -13.49 10.13
N ILE A 160 3.88 -12.57 10.89
CA ILE A 160 3.65 -11.13 10.75
C ILE A 160 4.98 -10.43 10.52
N LEU A 161 5.09 -9.70 9.41
CA LEU A 161 6.24 -8.86 9.05
C LEU A 161 5.82 -7.39 9.14
N ASN A 162 6.54 -6.62 9.94
CA ASN A 162 6.32 -5.20 10.15
C ASN A 162 7.34 -4.37 9.35
N HIS A 163 6.88 -3.35 8.64
CA HIS A 163 7.71 -2.43 7.88
C HIS A 163 7.94 -1.11 8.64
N TYR A 164 9.19 -0.65 8.67
CA TYR A 164 9.64 0.58 9.34
C TYR A 164 10.35 1.49 8.33
N PRO A 165 9.62 2.18 7.43
CA PRO A 165 10.20 2.85 6.27
C PRO A 165 11.15 3.99 6.66
N ASP A 166 12.22 4.13 5.89
CA ASP A 166 13.06 5.31 5.95
C ASP A 166 12.41 6.48 5.21
N LYS A 167 11.88 7.45 5.97
CA LYS A 167 11.25 8.65 5.42
C LYS A 167 12.21 9.55 4.62
N ASN A 168 13.52 9.36 4.79
CA ASN A 168 14.56 10.14 4.10
C ASN A 168 15.03 9.49 2.79
N LYS A 169 14.60 8.27 2.48
CA LYS A 169 14.99 7.56 1.27
C LYS A 169 14.35 8.18 0.03
N SER A 170 15.17 8.57 -0.92
CA SER A 170 14.69 9.11 -2.20
C SER A 170 14.04 8.02 -3.05
N ARG A 171 12.90 8.32 -3.66
CA ARG A 171 12.21 7.49 -4.66
C ARG A 171 12.53 7.88 -6.10
N SER A 172 13.51 8.75 -6.32
CA SER A 172 13.82 9.31 -7.64
C SER A 172 14.18 8.28 -8.72
N SER A 173 14.62 7.08 -8.35
CA SER A 173 14.92 5.98 -9.27
C SER A 173 13.68 5.23 -9.77
N TYR A 174 12.52 5.39 -9.12
CA TYR A 174 11.34 4.56 -9.41
C TYR A 174 10.74 4.86 -10.79
N LEU A 175 10.55 6.13 -11.12
CA LEU A 175 9.94 6.52 -12.38
C LEU A 175 10.76 6.05 -13.60
N PRO A 176 12.08 6.28 -13.71
CA PRO A 176 12.87 5.75 -14.82
C PRO A 176 12.87 4.22 -14.92
N LEU A 177 12.83 3.52 -13.79
CA LEU A 177 12.78 2.06 -13.78
C LEU A 177 11.40 1.51 -14.19
N LEU A 178 10.31 2.21 -13.87
CA LEU A 178 8.97 1.85 -14.35
C LEU A 178 8.84 2.11 -15.85
N GLU A 179 9.38 3.24 -16.35
CA GLU A 179 9.44 3.51 -17.79
C GLU A 179 10.23 2.41 -18.52
N LEU A 180 11.36 1.96 -17.94
CA LEU A 180 12.13 0.83 -18.47
C LEU A 180 11.32 -0.46 -18.45
N SER A 181 10.65 -0.77 -17.34
CA SER A 181 9.85 -1.98 -17.19
C SER A 181 8.74 -2.09 -18.24
N VAL A 182 7.99 -1.01 -18.45
CA VAL A 182 6.93 -0.94 -19.47
C VAL A 182 7.50 -0.96 -20.89
N LYS A 183 8.73 -0.47 -21.10
CA LYS A 183 9.41 -0.57 -22.38
C LYS A 183 9.85 -2.00 -22.68
N GLU A 184 10.32 -2.75 -21.69
CA GLU A 184 10.73 -4.15 -21.80
C GLU A 184 9.52 -5.07 -22.01
N ASP A 185 8.42 -4.85 -21.28
CA ASP A 185 7.17 -5.57 -21.46
C ASP A 185 5.95 -4.61 -21.47
N PRO A 186 5.55 -4.15 -22.67
CA PRO A 186 4.39 -3.26 -22.80
C PRO A 186 3.02 -3.91 -22.52
N LEU A 187 2.99 -5.24 -22.35
CA LEU A 187 1.78 -6.01 -22.09
C LEU A 187 1.63 -6.39 -20.61
N ASP A 188 2.61 -6.07 -19.76
CA ASP A 188 2.52 -6.24 -18.32
C ASP A 188 1.59 -5.18 -17.73
N ASP A 189 0.39 -5.61 -17.34
CA ASP A 189 -0.65 -4.74 -16.80
C ASP A 189 -0.26 -4.16 -15.44
N ARG A 190 0.40 -4.94 -14.58
CA ARG A 190 0.83 -4.50 -13.26
C ARG A 190 1.84 -3.34 -13.35
N ASN A 191 2.88 -3.47 -14.17
CA ASN A 191 3.86 -2.41 -14.35
C ASN A 191 3.28 -1.18 -15.05
N MET A 192 2.34 -1.38 -15.99
CA MET A 192 1.60 -0.30 -16.63
C MET A 192 0.76 0.47 -15.60
N HIS A 193 0.09 -0.23 -14.67
CA HIS A 193 -0.63 0.39 -13.57
C HIS A 193 0.29 1.22 -12.66
N TYR A 194 1.43 0.64 -12.23
CA TYR A 194 2.39 1.34 -11.38
C TYR A 194 3.02 2.55 -12.06
N LEU A 195 3.34 2.45 -13.35
CA LEU A 195 3.87 3.60 -14.11
C LEU A 195 2.86 4.75 -14.15
N GLY A 196 1.59 4.45 -14.45
CA GLY A 196 0.55 5.48 -14.45
C GLY A 196 0.36 6.13 -13.07
N ARG A 197 0.38 5.33 -12.00
CA ARG A 197 0.33 5.84 -10.62
C ARG A 197 1.55 6.70 -10.29
N GLU A 198 2.74 6.31 -10.69
CA GLU A 198 3.96 7.06 -10.44
C GLU A 198 3.94 8.40 -11.18
N TYR A 199 3.47 8.44 -12.44
CA TYR A 199 3.25 9.70 -13.15
C TYR A 199 2.33 10.64 -12.38
N MET A 200 1.26 10.14 -11.74
CA MET A 200 0.38 10.95 -10.89
C MET A 200 1.15 11.56 -9.70
N TYR A 201 2.00 10.80 -9.02
CA TYR A 201 2.82 11.30 -7.90
C TYR A 201 3.83 12.37 -8.33
N TYR A 202 4.30 12.29 -9.59
CA TYR A 202 5.17 13.31 -10.19
C TYR A 202 4.41 14.47 -10.86
N HIS A 203 3.08 14.55 -10.64
CA HIS A 203 2.20 15.57 -11.23
C HIS A 203 2.20 15.60 -12.78
N LYS A 204 2.57 14.49 -13.41
CA LYS A 204 2.49 14.27 -14.86
C LYS A 204 1.12 13.74 -15.23
N TRP A 205 0.12 14.64 -15.19
CA TRP A 205 -1.29 14.27 -15.25
C TRP A 205 -1.69 13.64 -16.58
N GLU A 206 -1.21 14.17 -17.68
CA GLU A 206 -1.54 13.65 -19.03
C GLU A 206 -0.90 12.28 -19.26
N GLU A 207 0.37 12.11 -18.87
CA GLU A 207 1.07 10.82 -18.92
C GLU A 207 0.36 9.77 -18.05
N CYS A 208 -0.08 10.16 -16.85
CA CYS A 208 -0.89 9.29 -15.99
C CYS A 208 -2.14 8.81 -16.70
N ILE A 209 -2.95 9.74 -17.23
CA ILE A 209 -4.20 9.42 -17.94
C ILE A 209 -3.94 8.49 -19.11
N ASN A 210 -2.96 8.81 -19.96
CA ASN A 210 -2.66 8.02 -21.16
C ASN A 210 -2.17 6.62 -20.81
N THR A 211 -1.30 6.50 -19.81
CA THR A 211 -0.73 5.22 -19.36
C THR A 211 -1.82 4.35 -18.73
N LEU A 212 -2.65 4.90 -17.86
CA LEU A 212 -3.71 4.12 -17.22
C LEU A 212 -4.84 3.74 -18.17
N LYS A 213 -5.15 4.55 -19.18
CA LYS A 213 -6.05 4.14 -20.26
C LYS A 213 -5.48 2.95 -21.06
N LYS A 214 -4.17 2.91 -21.30
CA LYS A 214 -3.52 1.73 -21.89
C LYS A 214 -3.65 0.51 -20.97
N HIS A 215 -3.32 0.65 -19.67
CA HIS A 215 -3.52 -0.41 -18.67
C HIS A 215 -4.94 -1.00 -18.76
N LEU A 216 -5.98 -0.16 -18.72
CA LEU A 216 -7.37 -0.60 -18.78
C LEU A 216 -7.75 -1.31 -20.09
N SER A 217 -7.00 -1.12 -21.18
CA SER A 217 -7.20 -1.79 -22.47
C SER A 217 -6.46 -3.13 -22.60
N LEU A 218 -5.54 -3.46 -21.71
CA LEU A 218 -4.80 -4.72 -21.74
C LEU A 218 -5.72 -5.89 -21.38
N LYS A 219 -5.60 -7.00 -22.13
CA LYS A 219 -6.38 -8.20 -21.85
C LYS A 219 -6.01 -8.89 -20.54
N SER A 220 -4.77 -8.72 -20.09
CA SER A 220 -4.25 -9.22 -18.81
C SER A 220 -4.80 -8.47 -17.63
N ALA A 221 -5.14 -7.17 -17.77
CA ALA A 221 -5.67 -6.33 -16.71
C ALA A 221 -7.11 -6.75 -16.32
N THR A 222 -7.24 -7.86 -15.63
CA THR A 222 -8.54 -8.45 -15.25
C THR A 222 -8.91 -8.23 -13.80
N TRP A 223 -7.98 -7.75 -12.97
CA TRP A 223 -8.24 -7.53 -11.55
C TRP A 223 -9.02 -6.24 -11.31
N ASN A 224 -10.32 -6.38 -10.99
CA ASN A 224 -11.25 -5.27 -10.88
C ASN A 224 -10.81 -4.18 -9.88
N LEU A 225 -10.19 -4.55 -8.74
CA LEU A 225 -9.73 -3.59 -7.74
C LEU A 225 -8.61 -2.68 -8.27
N GLU A 226 -7.64 -3.25 -8.99
CA GLU A 226 -6.55 -2.50 -9.61
C GLU A 226 -7.06 -1.62 -10.76
N ARG A 227 -7.99 -2.16 -11.57
CA ARG A 227 -8.67 -1.40 -12.63
C ARG A 227 -9.44 -0.20 -12.07
N ALA A 228 -10.20 -0.42 -10.99
CA ALA A 228 -10.92 0.66 -10.31
C ALA A 228 -9.96 1.71 -9.72
N ALA A 229 -8.81 1.29 -9.18
CA ALA A 229 -7.77 2.21 -8.72
C ALA A 229 -7.18 3.03 -9.89
N SER A 230 -6.92 2.42 -11.05
CA SER A 230 -6.50 3.14 -12.26
C SER A 230 -7.52 4.17 -12.70
N MET A 231 -8.82 3.84 -12.68
CA MET A 231 -9.89 4.79 -13.01
C MET A 231 -9.94 5.96 -12.02
N ARG A 232 -9.72 5.70 -10.72
CA ARG A 232 -9.64 6.76 -9.69
C ARG A 232 -8.42 7.67 -9.92
N PHE A 233 -7.26 7.13 -10.27
CA PHE A 233 -6.06 7.92 -10.54
C PHE A 233 -6.22 8.76 -11.82
N ILE A 234 -6.91 8.25 -12.84
CA ILE A 234 -7.32 9.03 -14.02
C ILE A 234 -8.23 10.18 -13.59
N ALA A 235 -9.24 9.91 -12.75
CA ALA A 235 -10.14 10.93 -12.25
C ALA A 235 -9.41 12.03 -11.44
N ARG A 236 -8.51 11.65 -10.53
CA ARG A 236 -7.65 12.58 -9.79
C ARG A 236 -6.80 13.45 -10.73
N SER A 237 -6.25 12.86 -11.79
CA SER A 237 -5.47 13.58 -12.80
C SER A 237 -6.32 14.59 -13.56
N TYR A 238 -7.55 14.23 -13.95
CA TYR A 238 -8.48 15.17 -14.57
C TYR A 238 -8.90 16.31 -13.63
N LEU A 239 -9.05 16.05 -12.32
CA LEU A 239 -9.30 17.12 -11.33
C LEU A 239 -8.16 18.13 -11.30
N ASN A 240 -6.90 17.66 -11.32
CA ASN A 240 -5.75 18.54 -11.35
C ASN A 240 -5.61 19.32 -12.67
N LEU A 241 -6.17 18.81 -13.76
CA LEU A 241 -6.31 19.51 -15.02
C LEU A 241 -7.59 20.37 -15.09
N ASN A 242 -8.29 20.59 -13.97
CA ASN A 242 -9.53 21.32 -13.85
C ASN A 242 -10.70 20.77 -14.70
N ASN A 243 -10.66 19.50 -15.09
CA ASN A 243 -11.70 18.83 -15.85
C ASN A 243 -12.60 17.97 -14.94
N GLN A 244 -13.52 18.64 -14.23
CA GLN A 244 -14.40 17.99 -13.27
C GLN A 244 -15.39 17.02 -13.92
N THR A 245 -15.79 17.26 -15.16
CA THR A 245 -16.73 16.40 -15.91
C THR A 245 -16.11 15.04 -16.20
N GLU A 246 -14.88 15.01 -16.71
CA GLU A 246 -14.16 13.76 -16.92
C GLU A 246 -13.87 13.06 -15.60
N ALA A 247 -13.48 13.80 -14.55
CA ALA A 247 -13.24 13.21 -13.24
C ALA A 247 -14.48 12.50 -12.68
N GLU A 248 -15.64 13.13 -12.77
CA GLU A 248 -16.93 12.54 -12.37
C GLU A 248 -17.24 11.26 -13.17
N TYR A 249 -17.03 11.30 -14.48
CA TYR A 249 -17.22 10.13 -15.35
C TYR A 249 -16.34 8.95 -14.93
N TRP A 250 -15.04 9.20 -14.70
CA TRP A 250 -14.09 8.15 -14.31
C TRP A 250 -14.33 7.60 -12.91
N TYR A 251 -14.76 8.42 -11.93
CA TYR A 251 -15.17 7.91 -10.61
C TYR A 251 -16.42 7.02 -10.72
N LYS A 252 -17.40 7.38 -11.56
CA LYS A 252 -18.58 6.53 -11.79
C LYS A 252 -18.21 5.19 -12.45
N LEU A 253 -17.25 5.18 -13.36
CA LEU A 253 -16.71 3.94 -13.92
C LEU A 253 -16.02 3.11 -12.85
N ALA A 254 -15.20 3.70 -11.98
CA ALA A 254 -14.54 3.01 -10.89
C ALA A 254 -15.53 2.36 -9.91
N ILE A 255 -16.61 3.04 -9.59
CA ILE A 255 -17.72 2.49 -8.78
C ILE A 255 -18.37 1.27 -9.47
N LYS A 256 -18.56 1.33 -10.79
CA LYS A 256 -19.12 0.20 -11.55
C LYS A 256 -18.18 -0.98 -11.62
N GLU A 257 -16.87 -0.73 -11.73
CA GLU A 257 -15.82 -1.75 -11.81
C GLU A 257 -15.65 -2.52 -10.49
N ALA A 258 -15.66 -1.80 -9.35
CA ALA A 258 -15.49 -2.37 -8.01
C ALA A 258 -16.49 -1.74 -7.01
N PRO A 259 -17.76 -2.15 -7.04
CA PRO A 259 -18.79 -1.57 -6.19
C PRO A 259 -18.65 -1.96 -4.71
N GLU A 260 -17.79 -2.93 -4.41
CA GLU A 260 -17.54 -3.48 -3.08
C GLU A 260 -16.52 -2.70 -2.25
N ILE A 261 -15.88 -1.62 -2.79
CA ILE A 261 -14.89 -0.81 -2.09
C ILE A 261 -15.35 0.64 -1.92
N ARG A 262 -14.92 1.28 -0.82
CA ARG A 262 -15.36 2.65 -0.44
C ARG A 262 -14.76 3.75 -1.30
N GLU A 263 -13.55 3.56 -1.78
CA GLU A 263 -12.67 4.60 -2.29
C GLU A 263 -13.31 5.44 -3.39
N ALA A 264 -13.86 4.82 -4.43
CA ALA A 264 -14.45 5.56 -5.55
C ALA A 264 -15.72 6.33 -5.15
N TYR A 265 -16.54 5.76 -4.26
CA TYR A 265 -17.70 6.46 -3.70
C TYR A 265 -17.29 7.68 -2.88
N THR A 266 -16.27 7.51 -2.04
CA THR A 266 -15.77 8.58 -1.17
C THR A 266 -15.18 9.73 -1.99
N GLU A 267 -14.37 9.44 -3.00
CA GLU A 267 -13.75 10.45 -3.85
C GLU A 267 -14.80 11.21 -4.71
N LEU A 268 -15.78 10.50 -5.23
CA LEU A 268 -16.90 11.14 -5.95
C LEU A 268 -17.75 12.03 -5.02
N ALA A 269 -17.99 11.57 -3.80
CA ALA A 269 -18.71 12.36 -2.80
C ALA A 269 -17.95 13.65 -2.42
N ILE A 270 -16.61 13.56 -2.28
CA ILE A 270 -15.75 14.73 -2.05
C ILE A 270 -15.83 15.70 -3.25
N LEU A 271 -15.80 15.19 -4.47
CA LEU A 271 -15.98 16.04 -5.67
C LEU A 271 -17.30 16.80 -5.63
N TYR A 272 -18.41 16.13 -5.31
CA TYR A 272 -19.72 16.76 -5.20
C TYR A 272 -19.80 17.76 -4.03
N HIS A 273 -19.17 17.48 -2.89
CA HIS A 273 -19.04 18.45 -1.80
C HIS A 273 -18.36 19.74 -2.28
N ASN A 274 -17.23 19.61 -2.98
CA ASN A 274 -16.49 20.76 -3.53
C ASN A 274 -17.28 21.54 -4.57
N GLN A 275 -18.18 20.87 -5.31
CA GLN A 275 -19.13 21.49 -6.23
C GLN A 275 -20.37 22.09 -5.53
N LYS A 276 -20.46 22.02 -4.18
CA LYS A 276 -21.63 22.41 -3.38
C LYS A 276 -22.91 21.60 -3.71
N LYS A 277 -22.77 20.45 -4.33
CA LYS A 277 -23.86 19.48 -4.59
C LYS A 277 -24.01 18.57 -3.35
N TYR A 278 -24.45 19.17 -2.25
CA TYR A 278 -24.41 18.53 -0.92
C TYR A 278 -25.28 17.27 -0.84
N LEU A 279 -26.44 17.21 -1.50
CA LEU A 279 -27.31 16.04 -1.52
C LEU A 279 -26.65 14.85 -2.26
N ASP A 280 -26.02 15.11 -3.40
CA ASP A 280 -25.30 14.09 -4.15
C ASP A 280 -24.10 13.58 -3.35
N SER A 281 -23.36 14.48 -2.69
CA SER A 281 -22.26 14.12 -1.81
C SER A 281 -22.73 13.20 -0.68
N ILE A 282 -23.81 13.54 0.02
CA ILE A 282 -24.39 12.72 1.08
C ILE A 282 -24.79 11.34 0.53
N TYR A 283 -25.45 11.29 -0.63
CA TYR A 283 -25.85 10.02 -1.25
C TYR A 283 -24.67 9.06 -1.45
N TYR A 284 -23.57 9.55 -2.03
CA TYR A 284 -22.40 8.70 -2.29
C TYR A 284 -21.64 8.35 -1.01
N PHE A 285 -21.56 9.23 -0.01
CA PHE A 285 -21.02 8.88 1.29
C PHE A 285 -21.83 7.81 2.02
N LEU A 286 -23.16 7.87 1.95
CA LEU A 286 -24.02 6.81 2.49
C LEU A 286 -23.75 5.47 1.80
N LYS A 287 -23.55 5.46 0.47
CA LYS A 287 -23.14 4.26 -0.26
C LYS A 287 -21.80 3.71 0.22
N ALA A 288 -20.81 4.58 0.44
CA ALA A 288 -19.52 4.19 1.01
C ALA A 288 -19.66 3.57 2.40
N LEU A 289 -20.46 4.17 3.30
CA LEU A 289 -20.64 3.72 4.67
C LEU A 289 -21.40 2.38 4.83
N ILE A 290 -22.14 1.94 3.81
CA ILE A 290 -22.76 0.60 3.78
C ILE A 290 -21.69 -0.49 3.68
N ILE A 291 -20.57 -0.22 3.00
CA ILE A 291 -19.44 -1.12 2.89
C ILE A 291 -18.64 -1.05 4.19
N LYS A 292 -18.73 -2.06 5.04
CA LYS A 292 -18.14 -2.03 6.39
C LYS A 292 -16.71 -2.55 6.42
N ASP A 293 -16.45 -3.60 5.65
CA ASP A 293 -15.20 -4.32 5.72
C ASP A 293 -14.16 -3.74 4.77
N LYS A 294 -12.92 -3.64 5.26
CA LYS A 294 -11.77 -3.31 4.42
C LYS A 294 -11.46 -4.50 3.52
N ASN A 295 -11.19 -4.23 2.26
CA ASN A 295 -10.67 -5.26 1.37
C ASN A 295 -9.20 -5.49 1.70
N LEU A 296 -8.81 -6.72 2.02
CA LEU A 296 -7.43 -7.07 2.39
C LEU A 296 -6.55 -7.42 1.20
N ILE A 297 -7.10 -7.48 -0.01
CA ILE A 297 -6.36 -7.87 -1.23
C ILE A 297 -5.71 -6.65 -1.88
N TYR A 298 -6.33 -5.46 -1.77
CA TYR A 298 -5.82 -4.21 -2.31
C TYR A 298 -5.66 -3.15 -1.22
N ILE A 299 -4.81 -2.14 -1.46
CA ILE A 299 -4.55 -1.05 -0.51
C ILE A 299 -5.80 -0.21 -0.32
N ASN A 300 -6.24 -0.06 0.93
CA ASN A 300 -7.34 0.82 1.30
C ASN A 300 -6.82 2.23 1.60
N GLU A 301 -7.49 3.24 1.08
CA GLU A 301 -7.16 4.64 1.35
C GLU A 301 -7.63 5.02 2.76
N ILE A 302 -6.73 5.53 3.59
CA ILE A 302 -6.99 5.81 5.02
C ILE A 302 -8.20 6.73 5.19
N PHE A 303 -8.31 7.79 4.38
CA PHE A 303 -9.40 8.77 4.47
C PHE A 303 -10.81 8.19 4.23
N CYS A 304 -10.91 6.96 3.74
CA CYS A 304 -12.19 6.26 3.62
C CYS A 304 -12.65 5.63 4.95
N TYR A 305 -11.76 5.59 5.97
CA TYR A 305 -11.98 4.82 7.20
C TYR A 305 -11.58 5.55 8.50
N ASP A 306 -11.13 6.80 8.42
CA ASP A 306 -10.57 7.59 9.54
C ASP A 306 -11.50 8.70 10.10
N GLY A 307 -12.76 8.69 9.67
CA GLY A 307 -13.73 9.72 10.07
C GLY A 307 -13.87 10.90 9.11
N THR A 308 -13.10 10.96 8.03
CA THR A 308 -13.21 12.00 7.00
C THR A 308 -14.60 12.03 6.36
N ILE A 309 -15.21 10.87 6.13
CA ILE A 309 -16.58 10.77 5.58
C ILE A 309 -17.56 11.47 6.51
N GLU A 310 -17.54 11.15 7.79
CA GLU A 310 -18.45 11.70 8.80
C GLU A 310 -18.26 13.20 8.97
N ASP A 311 -17.03 13.68 8.91
CA ASP A 311 -16.71 15.10 8.97
C ASP A 311 -17.33 15.87 7.80
N ILE A 312 -17.10 15.44 6.56
CA ILE A 312 -17.64 16.11 5.38
C ILE A 312 -19.18 15.99 5.33
N MET A 313 -19.73 14.85 5.74
CA MET A 313 -21.18 14.71 5.88
C MET A 313 -21.77 15.73 6.88
N SER A 314 -21.11 15.94 8.01
CA SER A 314 -21.53 16.99 8.96
C SER A 314 -21.58 18.37 8.29
N LEU A 315 -20.56 18.72 7.52
CA LEU A 315 -20.54 19.98 6.77
C LEU A 315 -21.66 20.05 5.72
N ASN A 316 -21.90 18.97 4.97
CA ASN A 316 -22.97 18.90 3.97
C ASN A 316 -24.34 19.18 4.62
N TYR A 317 -24.65 18.50 5.71
CA TYR A 317 -25.90 18.71 6.44
C TYR A 317 -25.99 20.12 7.03
N TYR A 318 -24.88 20.69 7.52
CA TYR A 318 -24.85 22.07 7.99
C TYR A 318 -25.22 23.05 6.88
N TYR A 319 -24.64 22.91 5.68
CA TYR A 319 -24.96 23.79 4.54
C TYR A 319 -26.39 23.62 4.00
N LEU A 320 -27.01 22.48 4.28
CA LEU A 320 -28.43 22.24 4.00
C LEU A 320 -29.38 22.73 5.10
N ASN A 321 -28.83 23.33 6.18
CA ASN A 321 -29.55 23.73 7.40
C ASN A 321 -30.20 22.56 8.15
N LEU A 322 -29.72 21.33 7.96
CA LEU A 322 -30.11 20.12 8.67
C LEU A 322 -29.18 19.91 9.86
N PHE A 323 -29.36 20.74 10.91
CA PHE A 323 -28.38 20.86 11.99
C PHE A 323 -28.39 19.68 12.96
N ASP A 324 -29.51 18.99 13.14
CA ASP A 324 -29.55 17.79 14.00
C ASP A 324 -28.77 16.63 13.36
N GLU A 325 -28.88 16.44 12.04
CA GLU A 325 -28.07 15.49 11.27
C GLU A 325 -26.60 15.90 11.23
N SER A 326 -26.32 17.19 11.08
CA SER A 326 -24.97 17.74 11.16
C SER A 326 -24.32 17.41 12.52
N LEU A 327 -25.04 17.60 13.63
CA LEU A 327 -24.60 17.27 14.99
C LEU A 327 -24.35 15.77 15.15
N PHE A 328 -25.21 14.94 14.58
CA PHE A 328 -25.03 13.49 14.59
C PHE A 328 -23.72 13.06 13.95
N TYR A 329 -23.41 13.59 12.74
CA TYR A 329 -22.20 13.19 12.01
C TYR A 329 -20.92 13.80 12.60
N ILE A 330 -20.93 15.04 13.11
CA ILE A 330 -19.73 15.59 13.77
C ILE A 330 -19.38 14.80 15.05
N ASN A 331 -20.39 14.33 15.79
CA ASN A 331 -20.15 13.45 16.94
C ASN A 331 -19.57 12.10 16.54
N LYS A 332 -19.89 11.58 15.34
CA LYS A 332 -19.25 10.38 14.81
C LYS A 332 -17.79 10.64 14.41
N ALA A 333 -17.51 11.75 13.71
CA ALA A 333 -16.14 12.15 13.35
C ALA A 333 -15.25 12.28 14.60
N LEU A 334 -15.76 12.89 15.68
CA LEU A 334 -15.06 13.02 16.96
C LEU A 334 -14.75 11.69 17.66
N LYS A 335 -15.40 10.57 17.30
CA LYS A 335 -15.02 9.25 17.84
C LYS A 335 -13.70 8.75 17.27
N TYR A 336 -13.34 9.16 16.05
CA TYR A 336 -12.05 8.83 15.43
C TYR A 336 -10.92 9.74 15.98
N ASN A 337 -11.20 11.02 16.17
CA ASN A 337 -10.24 11.99 16.72
C ASN A 337 -10.92 12.95 17.71
N SER A 338 -10.98 12.54 18.97
CA SER A 338 -11.67 13.29 20.04
C SER A 338 -11.02 14.63 20.38
N ASN A 339 -9.73 14.83 20.02
CA ASN A 339 -8.95 16.01 20.35
C ASN A 339 -8.79 16.98 19.16
N ASP A 340 -9.43 16.73 18.04
CA ASP A 340 -9.38 17.61 16.87
C ASP A 340 -10.10 18.94 17.18
N LYS A 341 -9.30 20.00 17.29
CA LYS A 341 -9.79 21.34 17.65
C LYS A 341 -10.81 21.89 16.66
N ARG A 342 -10.63 21.60 15.36
CA ARG A 342 -11.54 22.04 14.30
C ARG A 342 -12.90 21.35 14.40
N LEU A 343 -12.92 20.04 14.65
CA LEU A 343 -14.17 19.28 14.83
C LEU A 343 -14.90 19.74 16.09
N ILE A 344 -14.18 19.99 17.20
CA ILE A 344 -14.77 20.51 18.45
C ILE A 344 -15.40 21.89 18.21
N GLU A 345 -14.73 22.78 17.48
CA GLU A 345 -15.25 24.12 17.20
C GLU A 345 -16.46 24.04 16.25
N ASN A 346 -16.40 23.26 15.20
CA ASN A 346 -17.54 23.01 14.31
C ASN A 346 -18.76 22.51 15.09
N LYS A 347 -18.57 21.57 16.03
CA LYS A 347 -19.65 21.08 16.89
C LYS A 347 -20.31 22.23 17.68
N LYS A 348 -19.53 23.12 18.32
CA LYS A 348 -20.07 24.27 19.05
C LYS A 348 -20.90 25.20 18.16
N ILE A 349 -20.42 25.43 16.93
CA ILE A 349 -21.16 26.25 15.95
C ILE A 349 -22.49 25.59 15.62
N ILE A 350 -22.53 24.28 15.36
CA ILE A 350 -23.75 23.53 15.07
C ILE A 350 -24.72 23.59 16.25
N GLU A 351 -24.26 23.34 17.47
CA GLU A 351 -25.06 23.42 18.70
C GLU A 351 -25.66 24.80 18.91
N SER A 352 -24.89 25.86 18.66
CA SER A 352 -25.38 27.24 18.73
C SER A 352 -26.48 27.49 17.69
N LYS A 353 -26.41 26.95 16.46
CA LYS A 353 -27.45 27.07 15.45
C LYS A 353 -28.74 26.36 15.89
N ILE A 354 -28.64 25.16 16.41
CA ILE A 354 -29.79 24.41 16.95
C ILE A 354 -30.47 25.23 18.08
N TRP A 355 -29.69 25.76 19.02
CA TRP A 355 -30.21 26.57 20.09
C TRP A 355 -30.93 27.82 19.59
N GLN A 356 -30.34 28.57 18.63
CA GLN A 356 -30.96 29.76 18.03
C GLN A 356 -32.30 29.47 17.33
N ILE A 357 -32.44 28.32 16.71
CA ILE A 357 -33.68 27.92 16.03
C ILE A 357 -34.74 27.58 17.09
N ARG A 358 -34.38 26.78 18.09
CA ARG A 358 -35.32 26.35 19.14
C ARG A 358 -35.83 27.52 19.99
N THR A 359 -34.98 28.53 20.25
CA THR A 359 -35.38 29.74 21.03
C THR A 359 -36.18 30.74 20.23
N LYS A 360 -36.22 30.68 18.90
CA LYS A 360 -37.07 31.52 18.04
C LYS A 360 -38.48 30.97 17.82
N VAL A 361 -38.67 29.69 18.15
CA VAL A 361 -39.96 29.00 17.99
C VAL A 361 -40.76 29.02 19.28
N LEU A 362 -40.14 29.38 20.39
CA LEU A 362 -40.78 29.70 21.69
C LEU A 362 -41.09 31.18 21.81
#